data_d6d800ba4c9eb2afde062891d5f51597
#
_entry.id   d6d800ba4c9eb2afde062891d5f51597
#
_cell.length_a   1.000
_cell.length_b   1.000
_cell.length_c   1.000
_cell.angle_alpha   90.00
_cell.angle_beta   90.00
_cell.angle_gamma   90.00
#
_symmetry.space_group_name_H-M   'P 1'
#
loop_
_entity.id
_entity.type
_entity.pdbx_description
1 polymer ?
#
loop_
_entity_poly.entity_id
_entity_poly.type
_entity_poly.pdbx_seq_one_letter_code
_entity_poly.pdbx_strand_id
1 'polypeptide(L)'
;MNQNVSAPRVVNVSDLRDLAKKRLPKMVFGYIDSGALREQTLDENRSAYKEILFRPRCAVATPSVELKISVLDQTFELPFLLGPIGSSRMFYPKGEVVAATEAGKAGTGYTLSTLSGCRLEDVKQATNCPAWYQLYLLGGKDVALKTIARAKSAGFSAIVLTIDTPVSGLRELDVRNGTKELLSQNPLTMLPFLPQILAKPCWLTQWLGDGGLMNFPNVQLEDGPMGYTEIGPALEQSVVTWDDVKWIREAWGGKLIIKGVHIGEDARKAIEIGADAVVVSNHGARQLDS
;
A
#
# COMPACT_ATOMS: atom_id res chain seq x y z
N MET A 1 20.98 33.87 13.34
CA MET A 1 20.26 33.20 14.44
C MET A 1 19.79 31.83 13.92
N ASN A 2 20.60 30.79 14.11
CA ASN A 2 20.22 29.41 13.80
C ASN A 2 19.32 28.92 14.95
N GLN A 3 18.03 28.97 14.76
CA GLN A 3 17.13 28.20 15.60
C GLN A 3 17.32 26.73 15.22
N ASN A 4 18.04 25.98 16.02
CA ASN A 4 17.98 24.50 16.05
C ASN A 4 16.53 24.11 16.41
N VAL A 5 15.68 24.01 15.39
CA VAL A 5 14.40 23.34 15.54
C VAL A 5 14.76 21.87 15.75
N SER A 6 14.77 21.43 17.01
CA SER A 6 14.96 20.02 17.32
C SER A 6 13.93 19.22 16.54
N ALA A 7 14.39 18.17 15.84
CA ALA A 7 13.50 17.27 15.15
C ALA A 7 12.39 16.79 16.12
N PRO A 8 11.12 16.71 15.69
CA PRO A 8 10.05 16.31 16.58
C PRO A 8 10.37 14.92 17.15
N ARG A 9 10.23 14.76 18.47
CA ARG A 9 10.49 13.49 19.15
C ARG A 9 9.37 12.52 18.77
N VAL A 10 9.72 11.48 18.01
CA VAL A 10 8.83 10.38 17.64
C VAL A 10 9.07 9.23 18.62
N VAL A 11 8.03 8.78 19.29
CA VAL A 11 8.06 7.70 20.28
C VAL A 11 7.28 6.48 19.78
N ASN A 12 6.24 6.71 19.00
CA ASN A 12 5.37 5.66 18.46
C ASN A 12 4.79 6.03 17.09
N VAL A 13 4.03 5.12 16.48
CA VAL A 13 3.41 5.32 15.16
C VAL A 13 2.35 6.41 15.17
N SER A 14 1.67 6.64 16.31
CA SER A 14 0.67 7.71 16.42
C SER A 14 1.29 9.10 16.29
N ASP A 15 2.51 9.28 16.78
CA ASP A 15 3.25 10.55 16.58
C ASP A 15 3.52 10.80 15.09
N LEU A 16 3.84 9.76 14.33
CA LEU A 16 4.02 9.86 12.87
C LEU A 16 2.72 10.25 12.17
N ARG A 17 1.58 9.68 12.60
CA ARG A 17 0.25 10.06 12.09
C ARG A 17 -0.04 11.53 12.35
N ASP A 18 0.26 12.04 13.53
CA ASP A 18 0.07 13.46 13.88
C ASP A 18 0.99 14.37 13.07
N LEU A 19 2.21 13.97 12.80
CA LEU A 19 3.13 14.68 11.91
C LEU A 19 2.60 14.71 10.47
N ALA A 20 2.10 13.58 9.96
CA ALA A 20 1.47 13.50 8.65
C ALA A 20 0.25 14.43 8.55
N LYS A 21 -0.62 14.45 9.56
CA LYS A 21 -1.78 15.34 9.66
C LYS A 21 -1.39 16.83 9.62
N LYS A 22 -0.28 17.19 10.29
CA LYS A 22 0.25 18.56 10.26
C LYS A 22 0.85 18.94 8.92
N ARG A 23 1.46 17.98 8.22
CA ARG A 23 2.15 18.17 6.93
C ARG A 23 1.20 18.24 5.73
N LEU A 24 0.23 17.33 5.68
CA LEU A 24 -0.60 17.07 4.50
C LEU A 24 -1.85 17.97 4.45
N PRO A 25 -2.36 18.32 3.27
CA PRO A 25 -3.71 18.86 3.11
C PRO A 25 -4.75 17.86 3.60
N LYS A 26 -5.92 18.35 4.04
CA LYS A 26 -7.00 17.48 4.56
C LYS A 26 -7.43 16.40 3.57
N MET A 27 -7.52 16.73 2.27
CA MET A 27 -7.88 15.78 1.22
C MET A 27 -6.87 14.63 1.10
N VAL A 28 -5.58 14.93 1.21
CA VAL A 28 -4.51 13.95 1.12
C VAL A 28 -4.40 13.13 2.41
N PHE A 29 -4.47 13.79 3.56
CA PHE A 29 -4.45 13.09 4.85
C PHE A 29 -5.67 12.20 5.04
N GLY A 30 -6.88 12.72 4.73
CA GLY A 30 -8.12 11.94 4.79
C GLY A 30 -8.08 10.69 3.94
N TYR A 31 -7.51 10.79 2.74
CA TYR A 31 -7.38 9.63 1.85
C TYR A 31 -6.61 8.47 2.48
N ILE A 32 -5.50 8.72 3.19
CA ILE A 32 -4.72 7.64 3.81
C ILE A 32 -5.22 7.21 5.18
N ASP A 33 -5.92 8.09 5.90
CA ASP A 33 -6.30 7.89 7.31
C ASP A 33 -7.69 7.27 7.48
N SER A 34 -8.56 7.40 6.44
CA SER A 34 -9.95 6.95 6.51
C SER A 34 -10.16 5.49 6.16
N GLY A 35 -11.21 4.92 6.74
CA GLY A 35 -11.85 3.67 6.36
C GLY A 35 -13.03 3.85 5.40
N ALA A 36 -13.72 2.76 5.10
CA ALA A 36 -14.96 2.76 4.32
C ALA A 36 -16.16 3.20 5.17
N LEU A 37 -17.15 3.82 4.52
CA LEU A 37 -18.43 4.21 5.08
C LEU A 37 -18.30 4.88 6.46
N ARG A 38 -18.84 4.25 7.53
CA ARG A 38 -18.83 4.76 8.90
C ARG A 38 -17.59 4.42 9.71
N GLU A 39 -16.62 3.74 9.09
CA GLU A 39 -15.35 3.35 9.72
C GLU A 39 -15.51 2.37 10.91
N GLN A 40 -16.64 1.66 11.00
CA GLN A 40 -16.88 0.69 12.05
C GLN A 40 -15.83 -0.42 12.02
N THR A 41 -15.57 -1.00 10.84
CA THR A 41 -14.53 -2.01 10.66
C THR A 41 -13.13 -1.48 10.96
N LEU A 42 -12.86 -0.18 10.69
CA LEU A 42 -11.59 0.45 11.05
C LEU A 42 -11.40 0.53 12.56
N ASP A 43 -12.45 0.85 13.30
CA ASP A 43 -12.41 0.88 14.76
C ASP A 43 -12.31 -0.54 15.34
N GLU A 44 -12.98 -1.53 14.76
CA GLU A 44 -12.85 -2.93 15.16
C GLU A 44 -11.44 -3.47 14.91
N ASN A 45 -10.80 -3.12 13.78
CA ASN A 45 -9.40 -3.48 13.54
C ASN A 45 -8.44 -2.99 14.63
N ARG A 46 -8.78 -1.89 15.30
CA ARG A 46 -7.99 -1.34 16.43
C ARG A 46 -8.39 -1.95 17.76
N SER A 47 -9.70 -2.14 17.99
CA SER A 47 -10.21 -2.63 19.27
C SER A 47 -9.92 -4.10 19.48
N ALA A 48 -9.91 -4.93 18.42
CA ALA A 48 -9.59 -6.35 18.51
C ALA A 48 -8.22 -6.62 19.16
N TYR A 49 -7.23 -5.77 18.95
CA TYR A 49 -5.93 -5.91 19.62
C TYR A 49 -6.00 -5.68 21.15
N LYS A 50 -7.01 -4.95 21.66
CA LYS A 50 -7.17 -4.73 23.10
C LYS A 50 -7.64 -5.98 23.85
N GLU A 51 -8.22 -6.94 23.12
CA GLU A 51 -8.67 -8.22 23.68
C GLU A 51 -7.52 -9.23 23.79
N ILE A 52 -6.38 -8.98 23.10
CA ILE A 52 -5.22 -9.85 23.13
C ILE A 52 -4.28 -9.39 24.23
N LEU A 53 -4.22 -10.16 25.31
CA LEU A 53 -3.41 -9.84 26.48
C LEU A 53 -2.15 -10.68 26.54
N PHE A 54 -1.05 -10.07 26.97
CA PHE A 54 0.16 -10.80 27.30
C PHE A 54 -0.04 -11.62 28.59
N ARG A 55 0.50 -12.85 28.59
CA ARG A 55 0.61 -13.67 29.80
C ARG A 55 2.10 -13.74 30.20
N PRO A 56 2.62 -12.75 30.92
CA PRO A 56 4.03 -12.71 31.25
C PRO A 56 4.38 -13.79 32.28
N ARG A 57 5.60 -14.30 32.20
CA ARG A 57 6.21 -15.13 33.25
C ARG A 57 7.20 -14.28 34.01
N CYS A 58 7.12 -14.34 35.34
CA CYS A 58 8.04 -13.64 36.23
C CYS A 58 9.30 -14.48 36.49
N ALA A 59 10.37 -13.81 36.88
CA ALA A 59 11.67 -14.42 37.24
C ALA A 59 12.30 -15.27 36.11
N VAL A 60 12.05 -14.91 34.86
CA VAL A 60 12.69 -15.51 33.68
C VAL A 60 13.66 -14.49 33.09
N ALA A 61 14.94 -14.81 33.09
CA ALA A 61 15.95 -13.99 32.41
C ALA A 61 15.82 -14.13 30.89
N THR A 62 15.78 -13.01 30.18
CA THR A 62 15.80 -12.98 28.71
C THR A 62 17.04 -12.18 28.28
N PRO A 63 18.21 -12.82 28.14
CA PRO A 63 19.47 -12.12 27.89
C PRO A 63 19.54 -11.51 26.49
N SER A 64 18.78 -12.03 25.52
CA SER A 64 18.70 -11.52 24.16
C SER A 64 17.31 -11.75 23.57
N VAL A 65 16.92 -10.91 22.62
CA VAL A 65 15.69 -11.07 21.83
C VAL A 65 16.08 -11.28 20.38
N GLU A 66 15.71 -12.43 19.82
CA GLU A 66 15.89 -12.72 18.40
C GLU A 66 14.63 -12.29 17.66
N LEU A 67 14.76 -11.33 16.75
CA LEU A 67 13.66 -10.81 15.93
C LEU A 67 13.71 -11.33 14.49
N LYS A 68 14.81 -11.94 14.11
CA LYS A 68 15.02 -12.46 12.76
C LYS A 68 14.06 -13.60 12.45
N ILE A 69 13.43 -13.54 11.29
CA ILE A 69 12.51 -14.58 10.82
C ILE A 69 12.83 -15.00 9.39
N SER A 70 12.41 -16.21 9.03
CA SER A 70 12.41 -16.69 7.64
C SER A 70 10.99 -16.95 7.18
N VAL A 71 10.60 -16.32 6.08
CA VAL A 71 9.28 -16.46 5.44
C VAL A 71 9.48 -16.66 3.95
N LEU A 72 8.87 -17.69 3.36
CA LEU A 72 8.94 -17.99 1.92
C LEU A 72 10.39 -18.08 1.41
N ASP A 73 11.26 -18.75 2.16
CA ASP A 73 12.72 -18.90 1.89
C ASP A 73 13.49 -17.58 1.87
N GLN A 74 12.94 -16.53 2.47
CA GLN A 74 13.53 -15.20 2.58
C GLN A 74 13.72 -14.84 4.05
N THR A 75 14.87 -14.27 4.37
CA THR A 75 15.21 -13.88 5.74
C THR A 75 15.04 -12.37 5.94
N PHE A 76 14.43 -12.01 7.07
CA PHE A 76 14.21 -10.65 7.51
C PHE A 76 14.76 -10.45 8.92
N GLU A 77 15.38 -9.31 9.18
CA GLU A 77 15.91 -8.97 10.52
C GLU A 77 14.79 -8.58 11.50
N LEU A 78 13.58 -8.28 10.98
CA LEU A 78 12.41 -7.88 11.77
C LEU A 78 11.18 -8.71 11.36
N PRO A 79 10.30 -9.09 12.32
CA PRO A 79 9.13 -9.93 12.05
C PRO A 79 7.92 -9.15 11.49
N PHE A 80 8.18 -8.15 10.65
CA PHE A 80 7.15 -7.39 9.92
C PHE A 80 7.70 -6.91 8.58
N LEU A 81 6.78 -6.60 7.66
CA LEU A 81 7.07 -6.02 6.34
C LEU A 81 6.21 -4.79 6.14
N LEU A 82 6.67 -3.86 5.30
CA LEU A 82 5.84 -2.75 4.86
C LEU A 82 4.86 -3.25 3.78
N GLY A 83 3.56 -3.12 4.10
CA GLY A 83 2.48 -3.53 3.20
C GLY A 83 2.33 -2.63 1.97
N PRO A 84 1.58 -3.07 0.95
CA PRO A 84 1.39 -2.31 -0.28
C PRO A 84 0.47 -1.11 -0.04
N ILE A 85 0.98 0.09 -0.36
CA ILE A 85 0.22 1.35 -0.31
C ILE A 85 0.32 2.00 -1.69
N GLY A 86 -0.83 2.28 -2.30
CA GLY A 86 -0.89 2.98 -3.57
C GLY A 86 -0.65 4.48 -3.41
N SER A 87 -0.19 5.12 -4.48
CA SER A 87 -0.10 6.58 -4.58
C SER A 87 0.78 7.25 -3.52
N SER A 88 1.83 6.59 -3.03
CA SER A 88 2.66 7.13 -1.94
C SER A 88 3.36 8.44 -2.31
N ARG A 89 3.59 8.71 -3.60
CA ARG A 89 4.09 10.00 -4.10
C ARG A 89 3.16 11.19 -3.79
N MET A 90 1.87 10.94 -3.60
CA MET A 90 0.94 11.99 -3.17
C MET A 90 1.23 12.46 -1.73
N PHE A 91 1.81 11.61 -0.90
CA PHE A 91 2.11 11.89 0.50
C PHE A 91 3.52 12.42 0.71
N TYR A 92 4.47 11.86 -0.04
CA TYR A 92 5.88 12.18 0.06
C TYR A 92 6.58 12.03 -1.31
N PRO A 93 7.50 12.93 -1.68
CA PRO A 93 8.25 12.82 -2.93
C PRO A 93 8.95 11.46 -3.04
N LYS A 94 8.80 10.80 -4.20
CA LYS A 94 9.34 9.46 -4.45
C LYS A 94 8.95 8.44 -3.37
N GLY A 95 7.73 8.54 -2.81
CA GLY A 95 7.31 7.84 -1.58
C GLY A 95 7.63 6.36 -1.56
N GLU A 96 7.36 5.62 -2.64
CA GLU A 96 7.61 4.18 -2.71
C GLU A 96 9.12 3.85 -2.73
N VAL A 97 9.93 4.66 -3.42
CA VAL A 97 11.40 4.52 -3.45
C VAL A 97 11.98 4.77 -2.06
N VAL A 98 11.52 5.84 -1.39
CA VAL A 98 11.94 6.15 -0.02
C VAL A 98 11.55 5.05 0.95
N ALA A 99 10.31 4.56 0.88
CA ALA A 99 9.83 3.48 1.75
C ALA A 99 10.64 2.19 1.55
N ALA A 100 10.92 1.80 0.30
CA ALA A 100 11.75 0.63 0.00
C ALA A 100 13.19 0.79 0.50
N THR A 101 13.78 1.99 0.35
CA THR A 101 15.11 2.30 0.85
C THR A 101 15.19 2.16 2.37
N GLU A 102 14.25 2.74 3.10
CA GLU A 102 14.26 2.68 4.56
C GLU A 102 13.92 1.28 5.10
N ALA A 103 13.02 0.54 4.43
CA ALA A 103 12.78 -0.87 4.74
C ALA A 103 14.08 -1.69 4.59
N GLY A 104 14.82 -1.47 3.49
CA GLY A 104 16.10 -2.13 3.25
C GLY A 104 17.15 -1.81 4.32
N LYS A 105 17.27 -0.55 4.74
CA LYS A 105 18.16 -0.16 5.84
C LYS A 105 17.79 -0.81 7.17
N ALA A 106 16.50 -1.01 7.42
CA ALA A 106 16.01 -1.67 8.62
C ALA A 106 16.10 -3.21 8.54
N GLY A 107 16.53 -3.78 7.41
CA GLY A 107 16.62 -5.23 7.22
C GLY A 107 15.26 -5.91 7.08
N THR A 108 14.21 -5.17 6.69
CA THR A 108 12.86 -5.72 6.47
C THR A 108 12.45 -5.62 5.01
N GLY A 109 11.34 -6.31 4.64
CA GLY A 109 10.82 -6.35 3.28
C GLY A 109 9.84 -5.21 2.98
N TYR A 110 9.69 -4.93 1.70
CA TYR A 110 8.76 -3.95 1.16
C TYR A 110 7.85 -4.58 0.11
N THR A 111 6.54 -4.30 0.19
CA THR A 111 5.60 -4.72 -0.85
C THR A 111 5.17 -3.52 -1.68
N LEU A 112 5.51 -3.51 -2.96
CA LEU A 112 5.15 -2.46 -3.89
C LEU A 112 3.73 -2.66 -4.42
N SER A 113 2.91 -1.62 -4.39
CA SER A 113 1.57 -1.64 -4.98
C SER A 113 1.60 -1.50 -6.51
N THR A 114 0.66 -2.15 -7.21
CA THR A 114 0.37 -1.89 -8.64
C THR A 114 0.09 -0.40 -8.88
N LEU A 115 -0.62 0.23 -7.95
CA LEU A 115 -0.95 1.65 -7.99
C LEU A 115 0.18 2.53 -7.42
N SER A 116 1.43 2.18 -7.66
CA SER A 116 2.59 2.99 -7.35
C SER A 116 2.80 4.08 -8.40
N GLY A 117 3.13 5.29 -7.95
CA GLY A 117 3.57 6.39 -8.81
C GLY A 117 5.04 6.30 -9.23
N CYS A 118 5.79 5.34 -8.68
CA CYS A 118 7.18 5.05 -9.06
C CYS A 118 7.24 3.77 -9.91
N ARG A 119 8.20 3.69 -10.82
CA ARG A 119 8.43 2.48 -11.60
C ARG A 119 8.88 1.34 -10.69
N LEU A 120 8.41 0.15 -10.98
CA LEU A 120 8.77 -1.03 -10.17
C LEU A 120 10.28 -1.32 -10.19
N GLU A 121 10.94 -1.03 -11.31
CA GLU A 121 12.39 -1.19 -11.44
C GLU A 121 13.15 -0.26 -10.48
N ASP A 122 12.77 1.03 -10.42
CA ASP A 122 13.40 2.04 -9.57
C ASP A 122 13.22 1.70 -8.07
N VAL A 123 12.03 1.22 -7.70
CA VAL A 123 11.73 0.81 -6.33
C VAL A 123 12.53 -0.43 -5.94
N LYS A 124 12.63 -1.42 -6.86
CA LYS A 124 13.42 -2.63 -6.57
C LYS A 124 14.91 -2.34 -6.44
N GLN A 125 15.44 -1.41 -7.24
CA GLN A 125 16.85 -0.98 -7.15
C GLN A 125 17.14 -0.22 -5.84
N ALA A 126 16.13 0.38 -5.21
CA ALA A 126 16.30 1.16 -3.99
C ALA A 126 16.49 0.32 -2.72
N THR A 127 16.29 -1.00 -2.79
CA THR A 127 16.43 -1.90 -1.65
C THR A 127 17.20 -3.17 -1.99
N ASN A 128 18.06 -3.59 -1.06
CA ASN A 128 18.78 -4.87 -1.12
C ASN A 128 18.01 -6.00 -0.41
N CYS A 129 16.95 -5.67 0.34
CA CYS A 129 16.10 -6.65 1.00
C CYS A 129 15.07 -7.24 0.03
N PRO A 130 14.45 -8.38 0.40
CA PRO A 130 13.37 -8.95 -0.38
C PRO A 130 12.26 -7.92 -0.62
N ALA A 131 11.84 -7.80 -1.87
CA ALA A 131 10.73 -6.95 -2.27
C ALA A 131 9.68 -7.80 -2.99
N TRP A 132 8.41 -7.61 -2.62
CA TRP A 132 7.26 -8.27 -3.21
C TRP A 132 6.47 -7.29 -4.07
N TYR A 133 5.86 -7.78 -5.13
CA TYR A 133 5.01 -6.96 -5.99
C TYR A 133 3.54 -7.31 -5.78
N GLN A 134 2.74 -6.34 -5.32
CA GLN A 134 1.30 -6.54 -5.19
C GLN A 134 0.63 -6.30 -6.55
N LEU A 135 -0.20 -7.25 -6.96
CA LEU A 135 -0.87 -7.28 -8.25
C LEU A 135 -2.38 -7.05 -8.12
N TYR A 136 -2.90 -6.11 -8.93
CA TYR A 136 -4.29 -5.99 -9.37
C TYR A 136 -4.38 -6.29 -10.85
N LEU A 137 -5.52 -6.78 -11.34
CA LEU A 137 -5.75 -7.07 -12.76
C LEU A 137 -6.21 -5.84 -13.56
N LEU A 138 -5.61 -4.68 -13.28
CA LEU A 138 -5.94 -3.42 -13.97
C LEU A 138 -5.52 -3.50 -15.44
N GLY A 139 -6.44 -3.14 -16.34
CA GLY A 139 -6.21 -3.24 -17.79
C GLY A 139 -6.30 -4.67 -18.34
N GLY A 140 -6.72 -5.63 -17.52
CA GLY A 140 -6.96 -7.01 -17.93
C GLY A 140 -5.73 -7.91 -17.93
N LYS A 141 -5.91 -9.12 -18.43
CA LYS A 141 -4.93 -10.21 -18.38
C LYS A 141 -3.62 -9.87 -19.08
N ASP A 142 -3.67 -9.28 -20.27
CA ASP A 142 -2.47 -9.00 -21.05
C ASP A 142 -1.57 -7.94 -20.40
N VAL A 143 -2.18 -6.91 -19.79
CA VAL A 143 -1.46 -5.91 -19.02
C VAL A 143 -0.83 -6.54 -17.78
N ALA A 144 -1.57 -7.40 -17.08
CA ALA A 144 -1.06 -8.11 -15.91
C ALA A 144 0.11 -9.03 -16.27
N LEU A 145 0.05 -9.77 -17.38
CA LEU A 145 1.13 -10.64 -17.86
C LEU A 145 2.41 -9.82 -18.14
N LYS A 146 2.29 -8.68 -18.82
CA LYS A 146 3.43 -7.78 -19.06
C LYS A 146 4.02 -7.27 -17.74
N THR A 147 3.18 -6.90 -16.78
CA THR A 147 3.62 -6.42 -15.47
C THR A 147 4.30 -7.52 -14.64
N ILE A 148 3.77 -8.76 -14.66
CA ILE A 148 4.39 -9.93 -14.03
C ILE A 148 5.79 -10.18 -14.63
N ALA A 149 5.92 -10.14 -15.94
CA ALA A 149 7.22 -10.32 -16.62
C ALA A 149 8.23 -9.23 -16.23
N ARG A 150 7.79 -7.95 -16.14
CA ARG A 150 8.62 -6.84 -15.66
C ARG A 150 9.05 -7.04 -14.20
N ALA A 151 8.12 -7.40 -13.31
CA ALA A 151 8.41 -7.64 -11.91
C ALA A 151 9.43 -8.78 -11.74
N LYS A 152 9.30 -9.85 -12.52
CA LYS A 152 10.25 -10.97 -12.56
C LYS A 152 11.64 -10.51 -13.02
N SER A 153 11.71 -9.77 -14.11
CA SER A 153 12.97 -9.25 -14.66
C SER A 153 13.64 -8.24 -13.71
N ALA A 154 12.87 -7.46 -12.97
CA ALA A 154 13.39 -6.53 -11.97
C ALA A 154 13.89 -7.21 -10.68
N GLY A 155 13.59 -8.51 -10.49
CA GLY A 155 14.05 -9.28 -9.34
C GLY A 155 13.16 -9.17 -8.09
N PHE A 156 11.86 -8.93 -8.26
CA PHE A 156 10.91 -9.13 -7.17
C PHE A 156 10.86 -10.61 -6.79
N SER A 157 10.76 -10.91 -5.50
CA SER A 157 10.87 -12.27 -4.98
C SER A 157 9.53 -12.97 -4.76
N ALA A 158 8.42 -12.23 -4.77
CA ALA A 158 7.07 -12.78 -4.71
C ALA A 158 6.04 -11.87 -5.40
N ILE A 159 4.93 -12.47 -5.86
CA ILE A 159 3.70 -11.75 -6.22
C ILE A 159 2.72 -11.84 -5.07
N VAL A 160 2.10 -10.71 -4.71
CA VAL A 160 1.00 -10.60 -3.75
C VAL A 160 -0.27 -10.26 -4.52
N LEU A 161 -1.04 -11.27 -4.87
CA LEU A 161 -2.32 -11.07 -5.56
C LEU A 161 -3.40 -10.66 -4.58
N THR A 162 -4.03 -9.52 -4.84
CA THR A 162 -5.06 -8.96 -3.95
C THR A 162 -6.45 -9.32 -4.46
N ILE A 163 -7.28 -9.93 -3.59
CA ILE A 163 -8.61 -10.45 -3.93
C ILE A 163 -9.77 -9.78 -3.17
N ASP A 164 -9.49 -8.88 -2.26
CA ASP A 164 -10.46 -8.26 -1.35
C ASP A 164 -11.05 -6.92 -1.89
N THR A 165 -11.06 -6.76 -3.21
CA THR A 165 -11.60 -5.57 -3.90
C THR A 165 -12.76 -5.90 -4.86
N PRO A 166 -13.81 -6.66 -4.42
CA PRO A 166 -14.93 -7.00 -5.29
C PRO A 166 -15.80 -5.77 -5.62
N VAL A 167 -15.72 -4.74 -4.79
CA VAL A 167 -16.38 -3.44 -4.96
C VAL A 167 -15.41 -2.32 -4.59
N SER A 168 -15.61 -1.14 -5.15
CA SER A 168 -14.87 0.06 -4.73
C SER A 168 -15.39 0.56 -3.38
N GLY A 169 -14.55 0.55 -2.35
CA GLY A 169 -14.91 1.04 -1.02
C GLY A 169 -15.24 2.55 -1.06
N LEU A 170 -16.44 2.91 -0.61
CA LEU A 170 -16.85 4.31 -0.48
C LEU A 170 -16.24 4.91 0.79
N ARG A 171 -15.32 5.85 0.63
CA ARG A 171 -14.73 6.61 1.73
C ARG A 171 -15.35 8.00 1.78
N GLU A 172 -16.17 8.26 2.81
CA GLU A 172 -16.89 9.53 2.94
C GLU A 172 -15.94 10.73 3.05
N LEU A 173 -14.81 10.59 3.71
CA LEU A 173 -13.83 11.66 3.84
C LEU A 173 -13.20 12.05 2.51
N ASP A 174 -13.06 11.14 1.56
CA ASP A 174 -12.58 11.45 0.21
C ASP A 174 -13.53 12.42 -0.50
N VAL A 175 -14.82 12.20 -0.33
CA VAL A 175 -15.87 13.07 -0.91
C VAL A 175 -15.91 14.42 -0.17
N ARG A 176 -15.93 14.40 1.17
CA ARG A 176 -16.04 15.62 1.99
C ARG A 176 -14.84 16.55 1.87
N ASN A 177 -13.65 15.99 1.68
CA ASN A 177 -12.39 16.73 1.64
C ASN A 177 -11.95 17.13 0.22
N GLY A 178 -12.61 16.64 -0.83
CA GLY A 178 -12.27 16.96 -2.21
C GLY A 178 -11.13 16.13 -2.81
N THR A 179 -10.96 14.88 -2.35
CA THR A 179 -9.93 14.00 -2.90
C THR A 179 -10.21 13.65 -4.37
N LYS A 180 -11.49 13.43 -4.73
CA LYS A 180 -11.89 13.18 -6.12
C LYS A 180 -11.58 14.38 -7.02
N GLU A 181 -11.81 15.59 -6.51
CA GLU A 181 -11.55 16.84 -7.22
C GLU A 181 -10.04 17.03 -7.47
N LEU A 182 -9.19 16.71 -6.49
CA LEU A 182 -7.74 16.69 -6.68
C LEU A 182 -7.33 15.73 -7.81
N LEU A 183 -7.93 14.56 -7.85
CA LEU A 183 -7.60 13.51 -8.81
C LEU A 183 -8.24 13.72 -10.19
N SER A 184 -9.33 14.49 -10.27
CA SER A 184 -10.05 14.77 -11.52
C SER A 184 -9.31 15.68 -12.51
N GLN A 185 -8.26 16.37 -12.03
CA GLN A 185 -7.48 17.35 -12.81
C GLN A 185 -8.31 18.55 -13.32
N ASN A 186 -9.52 18.74 -12.80
CA ASN A 186 -10.36 19.87 -13.18
C ASN A 186 -10.13 21.05 -12.23
N PRO A 187 -9.49 22.16 -12.68
CA PRO A 187 -9.19 23.30 -11.83
C PRO A 187 -10.45 23.99 -11.27
N LEU A 188 -11.57 23.94 -11.98
CA LEU A 188 -12.80 24.59 -11.52
C LEU A 188 -13.40 23.88 -10.30
N THR A 189 -13.39 22.54 -10.31
CA THR A 189 -13.88 21.74 -9.17
C THR A 189 -12.94 21.80 -7.96
N MET A 190 -11.66 22.15 -8.20
CA MET A 190 -10.64 22.31 -7.15
C MET A 190 -10.76 23.63 -6.38
N LEU A 191 -11.40 24.68 -6.93
CA LEU A 191 -11.46 26.00 -6.31
C LEU A 191 -11.92 26.01 -4.85
N PRO A 192 -12.98 25.27 -4.43
CA PRO A 192 -13.42 25.24 -3.03
C PRO A 192 -12.38 24.65 -2.08
N PHE A 193 -11.51 23.80 -2.59
CA PHE A 193 -10.50 23.08 -1.80
C PHE A 193 -9.11 23.72 -1.82
N LEU A 194 -8.91 24.75 -2.66
CA LEU A 194 -7.63 25.44 -2.80
C LEU A 194 -7.05 25.98 -1.47
N PRO A 195 -7.86 26.54 -0.52
CA PRO A 195 -7.31 27.03 0.74
C PRO A 195 -6.57 25.97 1.56
N GLN A 196 -7.03 24.70 1.56
CA GLN A 196 -6.34 23.64 2.31
C GLN A 196 -5.00 23.25 1.67
N ILE A 197 -4.87 23.40 0.35
CA ILE A 197 -3.61 23.15 -0.38
C ILE A 197 -2.61 24.28 -0.09
N LEU A 198 -3.05 25.53 -0.20
CA LEU A 198 -2.22 26.72 0.06
C LEU A 198 -1.77 26.80 1.51
N ALA A 199 -2.55 26.26 2.46
CA ALA A 199 -2.17 26.17 3.87
C ALA A 199 -1.02 25.17 4.13
N LYS A 200 -0.58 24.41 3.11
CA LYS A 200 0.50 23.40 3.21
C LYS A 200 1.61 23.67 2.17
N PRO A 201 2.28 24.81 2.21
CA PRO A 201 3.22 25.21 1.16
C PRO A 201 4.41 24.24 1.02
N CYS A 202 4.92 23.68 2.12
CA CYS A 202 6.00 22.70 2.05
C CYS A 202 5.58 21.42 1.32
N TRP A 203 4.36 20.95 1.56
CA TRP A 203 3.84 19.79 0.82
C TRP A 203 3.63 20.14 -0.65
N LEU A 204 3.01 21.29 -0.93
CA LEU A 204 2.71 21.73 -2.29
C LEU A 204 3.98 21.87 -3.15
N THR A 205 5.00 22.55 -2.65
CA THR A 205 6.27 22.74 -3.38
C THR A 205 6.97 21.42 -3.64
N GLN A 206 6.97 20.51 -2.67
CA GLN A 206 7.58 19.19 -2.82
C GLN A 206 6.80 18.29 -3.78
N TRP A 207 5.46 18.34 -3.71
CA TRP A 207 4.59 17.58 -4.60
C TRP A 207 4.72 18.05 -6.05
N LEU A 208 4.75 19.37 -6.30
CA LEU A 208 4.98 19.93 -7.64
C LEU A 208 6.40 19.62 -8.14
N GLY A 209 7.40 19.69 -7.26
CA GLY A 209 8.78 19.35 -7.61
C GLY A 209 8.99 17.87 -7.94
N ASP A 210 8.13 16.98 -7.43
CA ASP A 210 8.11 15.55 -7.76
C ASP A 210 7.19 15.23 -8.96
N GLY A 211 6.72 16.25 -9.68
CA GLY A 211 5.91 16.13 -10.90
C GLY A 211 4.40 16.23 -10.69
N GLY A 212 3.93 16.54 -9.49
CA GLY A 212 2.51 16.76 -9.21
C GLY A 212 1.67 15.49 -9.32
N LEU A 213 0.56 15.58 -10.05
CA LEU A 213 -0.28 14.41 -10.34
C LEU A 213 0.51 13.39 -11.17
N MET A 214 0.51 12.15 -10.67
CA MET A 214 1.26 11.06 -11.29
C MET A 214 0.35 10.18 -12.13
N ASN A 215 0.96 9.51 -13.11
CA ASN A 215 0.39 8.30 -13.72
C ASN A 215 0.91 7.06 -12.97
N PHE A 216 0.34 5.91 -13.28
CA PHE A 216 0.72 4.62 -12.73
C PHE A 216 1.62 3.85 -13.72
N PRO A 217 2.95 4.03 -13.65
CA PRO A 217 3.89 3.51 -14.64
C PRO A 217 3.98 1.99 -14.68
N ASN A 218 3.37 1.32 -13.70
CA ASN A 218 3.35 -0.14 -13.64
C ASN A 218 2.14 -0.75 -14.34
N VAL A 219 1.14 0.05 -14.70
CA VAL A 219 -0.02 -0.36 -15.50
C VAL A 219 0.08 0.30 -16.87
N GLN A 220 0.55 -0.45 -17.86
CA GLN A 220 0.78 0.04 -19.23
C GLN A 220 -0.42 -0.36 -20.11
N LEU A 221 -1.27 0.63 -20.40
CA LEU A 221 -2.36 0.51 -21.38
C LEU A 221 -1.84 0.75 -22.80
N GLU A 222 -2.71 0.65 -23.80
CA GLU A 222 -2.34 0.88 -25.21
C GLU A 222 -1.82 2.30 -25.45
N ASP A 223 -2.44 3.30 -24.79
CA ASP A 223 -2.11 4.71 -24.93
C ASP A 223 -1.03 5.19 -23.94
N GLY A 224 -0.45 4.30 -23.14
CA GLY A 224 0.59 4.64 -22.16
C GLY A 224 0.26 4.23 -20.72
N PRO A 225 0.95 4.83 -19.72
CA PRO A 225 0.69 4.51 -18.33
C PRO A 225 -0.67 5.02 -17.87
N MET A 226 -1.42 4.17 -17.14
CA MET A 226 -2.75 4.50 -16.62
C MET A 226 -2.75 5.80 -15.80
N GLY A 227 -3.70 6.68 -16.06
CA GLY A 227 -3.93 7.91 -15.32
C GLY A 227 -4.85 7.73 -14.11
N TYR A 228 -4.93 8.75 -13.26
CA TYR A 228 -5.80 8.71 -12.07
C TYR A 228 -7.29 8.59 -12.40
N THR A 229 -7.74 9.22 -13.46
CA THR A 229 -9.16 9.21 -13.87
C THR A 229 -9.64 7.83 -14.32
N GLU A 230 -8.71 6.96 -14.70
CA GLU A 230 -9.02 5.61 -15.19
C GLU A 230 -9.09 4.57 -14.06
N ILE A 231 -8.58 4.89 -12.84
CA ILE A 231 -8.49 3.92 -11.73
C ILE A 231 -9.86 3.38 -11.32
N GLY A 232 -10.86 4.26 -11.16
CA GLY A 232 -12.18 3.85 -10.68
C GLY A 232 -12.80 2.77 -11.56
N PRO A 233 -13.03 3.03 -12.86
CA PRO A 233 -13.54 2.04 -13.80
C PRO A 233 -12.65 0.80 -13.91
N ALA A 234 -11.33 0.97 -13.88
CA ALA A 234 -10.40 -0.15 -13.98
C ALA A 234 -10.46 -1.07 -12.75
N LEU A 235 -10.61 -0.52 -11.54
CA LEU A 235 -10.77 -1.31 -10.31
C LEU A 235 -12.07 -2.10 -10.32
N GLU A 236 -13.17 -1.52 -10.77
CA GLU A 236 -14.47 -2.20 -10.88
C GLU A 236 -14.40 -3.40 -11.84
N GLN A 237 -13.53 -3.32 -12.86
CA GLN A 237 -13.31 -4.40 -13.84
C GLN A 237 -12.21 -5.38 -13.42
N SER A 238 -11.49 -5.11 -12.35
CA SER A 238 -10.32 -5.90 -11.92
C SER A 238 -10.64 -7.00 -10.91
N VAL A 239 -11.91 -7.45 -10.85
CA VAL A 239 -12.32 -8.51 -9.94
C VAL A 239 -11.56 -9.80 -10.29
N VAL A 240 -10.88 -10.35 -9.29
CA VAL A 240 -10.07 -11.57 -9.41
C VAL A 240 -10.95 -12.78 -9.12
N THR A 241 -10.89 -13.76 -10.02
CA THR A 241 -11.49 -15.10 -9.82
C THR A 241 -10.43 -16.13 -9.45
N TRP A 242 -10.87 -17.29 -8.94
CA TRP A 242 -9.95 -18.39 -8.65
C TRP A 242 -9.28 -18.97 -9.90
N ASP A 243 -9.89 -18.81 -11.08
CA ASP A 243 -9.25 -19.20 -12.35
C ASP A 243 -8.12 -18.24 -12.74
N ASP A 244 -8.23 -16.97 -12.34
CA ASP A 244 -7.14 -16.02 -12.54
C ASP A 244 -5.91 -16.39 -11.69
N VAL A 245 -6.10 -16.92 -10.50
CA VAL A 245 -4.99 -17.37 -9.64
C VAL A 245 -4.14 -18.42 -10.36
N LYS A 246 -4.76 -19.35 -11.12
CA LYS A 246 -4.06 -20.43 -11.84
C LYS A 246 -3.10 -19.89 -12.89
N TRP A 247 -3.58 -19.04 -13.80
CA TRP A 247 -2.70 -18.52 -14.86
C TRP A 247 -1.65 -17.53 -14.32
N ILE A 248 -1.96 -16.80 -13.23
CA ILE A 248 -0.98 -15.95 -12.55
C ILE A 248 0.14 -16.80 -11.95
N ARG A 249 -0.23 -17.91 -11.29
CA ARG A 249 0.72 -18.88 -10.76
C ARG A 249 1.67 -19.40 -11.83
N GLU A 250 1.11 -19.80 -12.98
CA GLU A 250 1.87 -20.30 -14.13
C GLU A 250 2.80 -19.22 -14.71
N ALA A 251 2.28 -18.00 -14.92
CA ALA A 251 3.05 -16.89 -15.48
C ALA A 251 4.20 -16.44 -14.56
N TRP A 252 3.96 -16.41 -13.25
CA TRP A 252 4.96 -16.00 -12.28
C TRP A 252 6.01 -17.08 -12.04
N GLY A 253 5.59 -18.29 -11.73
CA GLY A 253 6.46 -19.44 -11.48
C GLY A 253 7.33 -19.34 -10.22
N GLY A 254 7.16 -18.30 -9.41
CA GLY A 254 7.84 -18.06 -8.14
C GLY A 254 6.87 -18.08 -6.95
N LYS A 255 7.21 -17.47 -5.83
CA LYS A 255 6.34 -17.41 -4.65
C LYS A 255 5.10 -16.57 -4.91
N LEU A 256 3.91 -17.15 -4.70
CA LEU A 256 2.60 -16.52 -4.86
C LEU A 256 1.90 -16.42 -3.50
N ILE A 257 1.48 -15.21 -3.16
CA ILE A 257 0.79 -14.88 -1.92
C ILE A 257 -0.60 -14.35 -2.28
N ILE A 258 -1.64 -14.86 -1.63
CA ILE A 258 -3.00 -14.35 -1.81
C ILE A 258 -3.32 -13.42 -0.63
N LYS A 259 -3.59 -12.14 -0.93
CA LYS A 259 -3.94 -11.12 0.07
C LYS A 259 -5.43 -10.80 0.01
N GLY A 260 -6.03 -10.62 1.19
CA GLY A 260 -7.46 -10.30 1.32
C GLY A 260 -8.30 -11.51 1.71
N VAL A 261 -7.67 -12.50 2.31
CA VAL A 261 -8.34 -13.69 2.81
C VAL A 261 -8.97 -13.38 4.18
N HIS A 262 -10.28 -13.64 4.32
CA HIS A 262 -11.05 -13.40 5.53
C HIS A 262 -11.52 -14.70 6.21
N ILE A 263 -11.76 -15.76 5.45
CA ILE A 263 -12.34 -17.01 5.92
C ILE A 263 -11.42 -18.20 5.63
N GLY A 264 -11.57 -19.25 6.44
CA GLY A 264 -10.73 -20.45 6.32
C GLY A 264 -10.94 -21.22 5.01
N GLU A 265 -12.13 -21.15 4.43
CA GLU A 265 -12.46 -21.75 3.13
C GLU A 265 -11.62 -21.17 2.00
N ASP A 266 -11.51 -19.85 1.93
CA ASP A 266 -10.69 -19.16 0.93
C ASP A 266 -9.20 -19.42 1.14
N ALA A 267 -8.75 -19.51 2.40
CA ALA A 267 -7.37 -19.88 2.71
C ALA A 267 -7.03 -21.28 2.19
N ARG A 268 -7.91 -22.28 2.44
CA ARG A 268 -7.72 -23.64 1.92
C ARG A 268 -7.67 -23.66 0.40
N LYS A 269 -8.64 -22.98 -0.24
CA LYS A 269 -8.72 -22.88 -1.70
C LYS A 269 -7.49 -22.22 -2.32
N ALA A 270 -6.95 -21.17 -1.69
CA ALA A 270 -5.71 -20.53 -2.12
C ALA A 270 -4.54 -21.53 -2.15
N ILE A 271 -4.39 -22.32 -1.08
CA ILE A 271 -3.32 -23.33 -1.00
C ILE A 271 -3.54 -24.47 -1.98
N GLU A 272 -4.78 -24.95 -2.17
CA GLU A 272 -5.12 -26.01 -3.14
C GLU A 272 -4.77 -25.61 -4.59
N ILE A 273 -4.91 -24.33 -4.92
CA ILE A 273 -4.54 -23.80 -6.25
C ILE A 273 -3.02 -23.55 -6.37
N GLY A 274 -2.27 -23.67 -5.28
CA GLY A 274 -0.82 -23.58 -5.26
C GLY A 274 -0.26 -22.24 -4.80
N ALA A 275 -1.01 -21.46 -4.02
CA ALA A 275 -0.42 -20.31 -3.31
C ALA A 275 0.55 -20.80 -2.22
N ASP A 276 1.64 -20.08 -2.05
CA ASP A 276 2.67 -20.39 -1.04
C ASP A 276 2.32 -19.81 0.34
N ALA A 277 1.50 -18.76 0.38
CA ALA A 277 1.03 -18.11 1.60
C ALA A 277 -0.25 -17.32 1.39
N VAL A 278 -0.88 -16.93 2.49
CA VAL A 278 -2.02 -16.01 2.52
C VAL A 278 -1.73 -14.83 3.46
N VAL A 279 -2.28 -13.65 3.13
CA VAL A 279 -2.34 -12.50 4.03
C VAL A 279 -3.78 -12.31 4.45
N VAL A 280 -4.04 -12.54 5.74
CA VAL A 280 -5.35 -12.26 6.36
C VAL A 280 -5.51 -10.75 6.44
N SER A 281 -6.49 -10.20 5.72
CA SER A 281 -6.65 -8.76 5.56
C SER A 281 -8.05 -8.40 5.08
N ASN A 282 -8.63 -7.37 5.69
CA ASN A 282 -9.82 -6.68 5.21
C ASN A 282 -9.47 -5.34 4.54
N HIS A 283 -8.28 -5.27 3.92
CA HIS A 283 -7.78 -4.07 3.25
C HIS A 283 -7.60 -2.85 4.17
N GLY A 284 -7.40 -3.08 5.47
CA GLY A 284 -7.35 -2.00 6.46
C GLY A 284 -8.69 -1.29 6.61
N ALA A 285 -9.81 -2.03 6.50
CA ALA A 285 -11.19 -1.50 6.56
C ALA A 285 -11.50 -0.43 5.50
N ARG A 286 -10.90 -0.53 4.30
CA ARG A 286 -11.04 0.46 3.23
C ARG A 286 -11.95 0.02 2.09
N GLN A 287 -12.48 -1.20 2.15
CA GLN A 287 -13.36 -1.78 1.12
C GLN A 287 -14.79 -1.96 1.66
N LEU A 288 -15.03 -2.94 2.48
CA LEU A 288 -16.33 -3.16 3.11
C LEU A 288 -16.32 -2.62 4.54
N ASP A 289 -17.48 -2.15 4.99
CA ASP A 289 -17.73 -1.76 6.38
C ASP A 289 -18.96 -2.51 6.89
N SER A 290 -18.96 -2.91 8.13
CA SER A 290 -20.04 -3.70 8.77
C SER A 290 -21.00 -2.85 9.56
#